data_2a0c28318eb5eab8c47a3a3adebd3bbf
#
_entry.id   2a0c28318eb5eab8c47a3a3adebd3bbf
#
_cell.length_a   1.000
_cell.length_b   1.000
_cell.length_c   1.000
_cell.angle_alpha   90.00
_cell.angle_beta   90.00
_cell.angle_gamma   90.00
#
_symmetry.space_group_name_H-M   'P 1'
#
loop_
_entity.id
_entity.type
_entity.pdbx_description
1 polymer ?
#
loop_
_entity_poly.entity_id
_entity_poly.type
_entity_poly.pdbx_seq_one_letter_code
_entity_poly.pdbx_strand_id
1 'polypeptide(L)'
;MSGQPTARRTVLKGAALAGTAGLGAAACSTESKVGHAAVPTPTAPVDLGDPEDVPVGGARLYREQRLVVSCPAQGSYKAYSAQCTHAGCVFDKVEGTEGHCPCHGSRFDVTTGQAVQGPATAALPEVPIRVKGGKLVAGPEK
;
A
#
# COMPACT_ATOMS: atom_id res chain seq x y z
N MET A 1 -11.31 -70.03 -20.80
CA MET A 1 -11.86 -69.95 -22.15
C MET A 1 -11.88 -68.46 -22.46
N SER A 2 -10.85 -67.94 -23.13
CA SER A 2 -10.86 -67.55 -24.55
C SER A 2 -11.82 -66.38 -24.77
N GLY A 3 -11.41 -65.24 -25.20
CA GLY A 3 -10.44 -64.79 -26.14
C GLY A 3 -10.39 -63.26 -26.24
N GLN A 4 -9.24 -62.82 -26.49
CA GLN A 4 -8.99 -61.54 -27.13
C GLN A 4 -9.36 -61.62 -28.60
N PRO A 5 -9.64 -60.51 -29.28
CA PRO A 5 -8.68 -60.04 -30.27
C PRO A 5 -8.51 -58.49 -30.35
N THR A 6 -7.25 -58.09 -30.35
CA THR A 6 -6.49 -57.52 -31.48
C THR A 6 -6.96 -56.20 -32.11
N ALA A 7 -6.17 -55.21 -31.83
CA ALA A 7 -5.55 -54.19 -32.68
C ALA A 7 -6.25 -53.78 -34.00
N ARG A 8 -6.35 -52.49 -34.17
CA ARG A 8 -5.98 -51.88 -35.47
C ARG A 8 -5.38 -50.48 -35.26
N ARG A 9 -4.08 -50.42 -35.51
CA ARG A 9 -3.34 -49.21 -35.81
C ARG A 9 -3.91 -48.58 -37.07
N THR A 10 -4.19 -47.33 -37.04
CA THR A 10 -4.26 -46.53 -38.26
C THR A 10 -3.29 -45.37 -38.12
N VAL A 11 -2.19 -45.52 -38.76
CA VAL A 11 -1.20 -44.45 -39.04
C VAL A 11 -1.77 -43.66 -40.19
N LEU A 12 -2.01 -42.39 -40.00
CA LEU A 12 -2.15 -41.42 -41.09
C LEU A 12 -1.00 -40.45 -41.02
N LYS A 13 -0.06 -40.69 -41.90
CA LYS A 13 0.92 -39.70 -42.34
C LYS A 13 0.16 -38.64 -43.18
N GLY A 14 0.34 -37.40 -42.87
CA GLY A 14 -0.14 -36.28 -43.64
C GLY A 14 0.73 -35.06 -43.37
N ALA A 15 1.43 -34.62 -44.36
CA ALA A 15 2.53 -33.66 -44.41
C ALA A 15 2.14 -32.21 -44.05
N ALA A 16 3.09 -31.56 -43.51
CA ALA A 16 3.52 -30.14 -43.62
C ALA A 16 2.61 -29.14 -44.33
N LEU A 17 2.39 -28.02 -43.65
CA LEU A 17 2.58 -26.70 -44.29
C LEU A 17 2.93 -25.66 -43.19
N ALA A 18 4.01 -24.99 -43.42
CA ALA A 18 4.52 -23.86 -42.66
C ALA A 18 3.53 -22.70 -42.67
N GLY A 19 3.28 -22.13 -41.54
CA GLY A 19 2.58 -20.87 -41.36
C GLY A 19 3.12 -20.17 -40.12
N THR A 20 4.16 -19.37 -40.33
CA THR A 20 4.66 -18.44 -39.33
C THR A 20 3.66 -17.31 -39.15
N ALA A 21 2.90 -17.32 -38.10
CA ALA A 21 2.23 -16.14 -37.60
C ALA A 21 2.59 -16.05 -36.12
N GLY A 22 3.61 -15.26 -35.85
CA GLY A 22 3.94 -14.83 -34.49
C GLY A 22 2.83 -13.94 -33.95
N LEU A 23 1.94 -14.49 -33.18
CA LEU A 23 1.09 -13.74 -32.30
C LEU A 23 1.84 -13.67 -30.96
N GLY A 24 2.50 -12.53 -30.76
CA GLY A 24 3.00 -12.14 -29.45
C GLY A 24 1.83 -12.14 -28.48
N ALA A 25 1.75 -13.16 -27.66
CA ALA A 25 0.96 -13.11 -26.45
C ALA A 25 1.62 -12.07 -25.54
N ALA A 26 1.13 -10.82 -25.63
CA ALA A 26 1.33 -9.87 -24.56
C ALA A 26 0.65 -10.49 -23.35
N ALA A 27 1.44 -11.18 -22.54
CA ALA A 27 1.04 -11.53 -21.20
C ALA A 27 0.90 -10.22 -20.43
N CYS A 28 -0.29 -9.62 -20.46
CA CYS A 28 -0.71 -8.69 -19.44
C CYS A 28 -0.77 -9.51 -18.14
N SER A 29 0.34 -9.55 -17.45
CA SER A 29 0.34 -9.90 -16.03
C SER A 29 -0.42 -8.79 -15.34
N THR A 30 -1.74 -8.91 -15.26
CA THR A 30 -2.53 -8.23 -14.27
C THR A 30 -2.11 -8.83 -12.93
N GLU A 31 -1.05 -8.28 -12.35
CA GLU A 31 -0.82 -8.42 -10.94
C GLU A 31 -2.06 -7.85 -10.26
N SER A 32 -2.95 -8.75 -9.91
CA SER A 32 -4.06 -8.44 -9.04
C SER A 32 -3.45 -8.02 -7.71
N LYS A 33 -3.28 -6.71 -7.52
CA LYS A 33 -2.95 -6.11 -6.23
C LYS A 33 -4.16 -6.25 -5.31
N VAL A 34 -4.55 -7.50 -5.06
CA VAL A 34 -5.58 -7.81 -4.09
C VAL A 34 -5.05 -7.41 -2.73
N GLY A 35 -5.70 -6.44 -2.10
CA GLY A 35 -5.41 -6.01 -0.75
C GLY A 35 -4.53 -4.76 -0.61
N HIS A 36 -4.35 -3.96 -1.66
CA HIS A 36 -3.64 -2.70 -1.59
C HIS A 36 -4.52 -1.57 -2.13
N ALA A 37 -5.11 -0.78 -1.24
CA ALA A 37 -5.76 0.45 -1.64
C ALA A 37 -4.71 1.50 -1.99
N ALA A 38 -4.88 2.18 -3.12
CA ALA A 38 -4.15 3.41 -3.38
C ALA A 38 -4.68 4.49 -2.44
N VAL A 39 -3.86 4.88 -1.46
CA VAL A 39 -4.23 5.93 -0.51
C VAL A 39 -3.62 7.26 -0.97
N PRO A 40 -4.45 8.31 -1.08
CA PRO A 40 -3.97 9.61 -1.54
C PRO A 40 -3.07 10.28 -0.51
N THR A 41 -2.12 11.06 -1.01
CA THR A 41 -1.30 11.98 -0.22
C THR A 41 -1.61 13.42 -0.65
N PRO A 42 -1.33 14.43 0.19
CA PRO A 42 -1.53 15.82 -0.18
C PRO A 42 -0.77 16.19 -1.44
N THR A 43 -1.43 16.88 -2.37
CA THR A 43 -0.84 17.42 -3.60
C THR A 43 -0.44 18.89 -3.48
N ALA A 44 -0.73 19.50 -2.33
CA ALA A 44 -0.39 20.87 -1.98
C ALA A 44 0.01 20.94 -0.50
N PRO A 45 0.73 21.99 -0.06
CA PRO A 45 1.07 22.16 1.34
C PRO A 45 -0.16 22.25 2.22
N VAL A 46 -0.16 21.53 3.34
CA VAL A 46 -1.21 21.48 4.36
C VAL A 46 -0.65 21.96 5.68
N ASP A 47 -1.23 23.01 6.24
CA ASP A 47 -0.90 23.51 7.57
C ASP A 47 -1.51 22.58 8.63
N LEU A 48 -0.67 22.03 9.51
CA LEU A 48 -1.07 21.15 10.59
C LEU A 48 -1.03 21.81 11.98
N GLY A 49 -0.64 23.10 12.03
CA GLY A 49 -0.59 23.84 13.27
C GLY A 49 0.75 23.75 13.99
N ASP A 50 0.71 23.79 15.32
CA ASP A 50 1.89 23.89 16.17
C ASP A 50 2.71 22.59 16.19
N PRO A 51 4.03 22.65 15.98
CA PRO A 51 4.90 21.49 16.14
C PRO A 51 4.83 20.84 17.55
N GLU A 52 4.58 21.63 18.59
CA GLU A 52 4.49 21.16 19.97
C GLU A 52 3.24 20.29 20.23
N ASP A 53 2.26 20.35 19.33
CA ASP A 53 1.07 19.49 19.39
C ASP A 53 1.39 18.00 19.13
N VAL A 54 2.56 17.70 18.57
CA VAL A 54 3.04 16.32 18.37
C VAL A 54 4.03 15.98 19.49
N PRO A 55 3.68 15.06 20.40
CA PRO A 55 4.54 14.75 21.52
C PRO A 55 5.85 14.08 21.08
N VAL A 56 6.96 14.47 21.69
CA VAL A 56 8.26 13.82 21.47
C VAL A 56 8.19 12.36 21.93
N GLY A 57 8.62 11.45 21.06
CA GLY A 57 8.51 10.00 21.28
C GLY A 57 7.12 9.44 21.02
N GLY A 58 6.19 10.26 20.53
CA GLY A 58 4.82 9.87 20.24
C GLY A 58 4.38 10.30 18.83
N ALA A 59 3.08 10.40 18.66
CA ALA A 59 2.47 10.79 17.39
C ALA A 59 1.10 11.44 17.59
N ARG A 60 0.66 12.18 16.59
CA ARG A 60 -0.67 12.79 16.54
C ARG A 60 -1.39 12.45 15.24
N LEU A 61 -2.67 12.15 15.35
CA LEU A 61 -3.56 11.90 14.23
C LEU A 61 -4.30 13.18 13.82
N TYR A 62 -4.16 13.56 12.56
CA TYR A 62 -4.86 14.67 11.90
C TYR A 62 -5.93 14.08 10.98
N ARG A 63 -7.07 13.71 11.55
CA ARG A 63 -8.12 12.96 10.81
C ARG A 63 -8.68 13.69 9.62
N GLU A 64 -8.93 14.98 9.75
CA GLU A 64 -9.49 15.80 8.67
C GLU A 64 -8.55 15.87 7.47
N GLN A 65 -7.24 15.96 7.73
CA GLN A 65 -6.20 15.97 6.72
C GLN A 65 -5.80 14.57 6.28
N ARG A 66 -6.28 13.53 6.99
CA ARG A 66 -5.94 12.12 6.76
C ARG A 66 -4.44 11.87 6.85
N LEU A 67 -3.80 12.50 7.82
CA LEU A 67 -2.38 12.40 8.08
C LEU A 67 -2.12 11.98 9.53
N VAL A 68 -1.00 11.30 9.71
CA VAL A 68 -0.43 11.02 11.03
C VAL A 68 1.00 11.53 11.05
N VAL A 69 1.35 12.23 12.13
CA VAL A 69 2.70 12.79 12.31
C VAL A 69 3.27 12.21 13.59
N SER A 70 4.50 11.71 13.50
CA SER A 70 5.30 11.29 14.65
C SER A 70 6.47 12.24 14.88
N CYS A 71 6.92 12.31 16.12
CA CYS A 71 8.09 13.08 16.55
C CYS A 71 9.07 12.16 17.28
N PRO A 72 9.87 11.36 16.54
CA PRO A 72 10.81 10.40 17.16
C PRO A 72 11.83 11.05 18.10
N ALA A 73 12.25 12.27 17.79
CA ALA A 73 13.13 13.11 18.58
C ALA A 73 12.72 14.55 18.43
N GLN A 74 13.06 15.39 19.41
CA GLN A 74 12.72 16.80 19.38
C GLN A 74 13.17 17.47 18.08
N GLY A 75 12.24 18.14 17.39
CA GLY A 75 12.47 18.79 16.11
C GLY A 75 12.55 17.86 14.91
N SER A 76 12.40 16.55 15.10
CA SER A 76 12.38 15.56 14.03
C SER A 76 10.96 15.02 13.83
N TYR A 77 10.39 15.32 12.69
CA TYR A 77 9.02 14.92 12.36
C TYR A 77 8.99 13.98 11.17
N LYS A 78 8.06 13.02 11.22
CA LYS A 78 7.72 12.15 10.10
C LYS A 78 6.21 12.16 9.91
N ALA A 79 5.77 12.19 8.68
CA ALA A 79 4.35 12.16 8.33
C ALA A 79 4.06 11.04 7.35
N TYR A 80 2.91 10.42 7.54
CA TYR A 80 2.38 9.40 6.67
C TYR A 80 0.89 9.64 6.42
N SER A 81 0.39 9.08 5.33
CA SER A 81 -1.06 8.99 5.16
C SER A 81 -1.66 8.17 6.31
N ALA A 82 -2.71 8.69 6.93
CA ALA A 82 -3.45 7.99 7.99
C ALA A 82 -4.60 7.13 7.42
N GLN A 83 -4.43 6.64 6.20
CA GLN A 83 -5.37 5.76 5.54
C GLN A 83 -4.78 4.36 5.42
N CYS A 84 -5.54 3.37 5.87
CA CYS A 84 -5.13 1.98 5.84
C CYS A 84 -4.93 1.51 4.39
N THR A 85 -3.76 0.94 4.12
CA THR A 85 -3.40 0.42 2.79
C THR A 85 -4.15 -0.87 2.43
N HIS A 86 -4.91 -1.46 3.36
CA HIS A 86 -5.78 -2.60 3.06
C HIS A 86 -7.01 -2.18 2.23
N ALA A 87 -7.77 -1.19 2.73
CA ALA A 87 -9.02 -0.77 2.10
C ALA A 87 -9.29 0.75 2.15
N GLY A 88 -8.31 1.57 2.55
CA GLY A 88 -8.41 3.04 2.52
C GLY A 88 -9.13 3.67 3.70
N CYS A 89 -9.50 2.91 4.74
CA CYS A 89 -10.12 3.47 5.93
C CYS A 89 -9.19 4.41 6.68
N VAL A 90 -9.72 5.53 7.14
CA VAL A 90 -8.95 6.47 7.98
C VAL A 90 -8.79 5.90 9.38
N PHE A 91 -7.63 6.06 9.99
CA PHE A 91 -7.37 5.66 11.37
C PHE A 91 -8.35 6.32 12.33
N ASP A 92 -8.76 5.60 13.34
CA ASP A 92 -9.60 6.14 14.42
C ASP A 92 -8.77 6.67 15.58
N LYS A 93 -7.59 6.11 15.81
CA LYS A 93 -6.69 6.51 16.90
C LYS A 93 -5.23 6.21 16.59
N VAL A 94 -4.38 6.83 17.39
CA VAL A 94 -2.96 6.51 17.53
C VAL A 94 -2.68 6.31 19.01
N GLU A 95 -2.03 5.22 19.35
CA GLU A 95 -1.58 4.90 20.72
C GLU A 95 -0.05 4.79 20.70
N GLY A 96 0.61 5.71 21.40
CA GLY A 96 2.07 5.84 21.32
C GLY A 96 2.53 6.15 19.91
N THR A 97 3.14 5.18 19.24
CA THR A 97 3.59 5.26 17.85
C THR A 97 2.86 4.28 16.93
N GLU A 98 1.73 3.73 17.37
CA GLU A 98 0.94 2.76 16.63
C GLU A 98 -0.39 3.36 16.18
N GLY A 99 -0.60 3.43 14.86
CA GLY A 99 -1.86 3.85 14.24
C GLY A 99 -2.80 2.67 14.02
N HIS A 100 -4.08 2.84 14.33
CA HIS A 100 -5.09 1.79 14.31
C HIS A 100 -6.14 2.03 13.23
N CYS A 101 -6.37 1.02 12.41
CA CYS A 101 -7.45 1.00 11.43
C CYS A 101 -8.71 0.35 12.03
N PRO A 102 -9.85 1.06 12.07
CA PRO A 102 -11.06 0.53 12.69
C PRO A 102 -11.79 -0.51 11.82
N CYS A 103 -11.53 -0.55 10.51
CA CYS A 103 -12.30 -1.39 9.58
C CYS A 103 -12.01 -2.88 9.77
N HIS A 104 -10.72 -3.26 9.81
CA HIS A 104 -10.31 -4.67 9.88
C HIS A 104 -9.17 -4.91 10.88
N GLY A 105 -8.84 -3.92 11.71
CA GLY A 105 -7.88 -4.07 12.80
C GLY A 105 -6.40 -4.02 12.40
N SER A 106 -6.08 -3.57 11.19
CA SER A 106 -4.68 -3.34 10.79
C SER A 106 -4.03 -2.29 11.68
N ARG A 107 -2.75 -2.48 11.97
CA ARG A 107 -1.94 -1.56 12.76
C ARG A 107 -0.66 -1.21 12.03
N PHE A 108 -0.20 0.00 12.25
CA PHE A 108 0.98 0.56 11.57
C PHE A 108 1.88 1.27 12.57
N ASP A 109 3.17 1.05 12.45
CA ASP A 109 4.16 1.88 13.12
C ASP A 109 4.25 3.22 12.38
N VAL A 110 3.80 4.29 13.02
CA VAL A 110 3.75 5.63 12.41
C VAL A 110 5.09 6.38 12.48
N THR A 111 6.14 5.74 12.96
CA THR A 111 7.51 6.26 12.86
C THR A 111 8.23 5.75 11.60
N THR A 112 7.79 4.63 11.06
CA THR A 112 8.36 3.97 9.88
C THR A 112 7.39 3.80 8.73
N GLY A 113 6.09 3.91 8.99
CA GLY A 113 5.02 3.63 8.03
C GLY A 113 4.70 2.14 7.83
N GLN A 114 5.45 1.24 8.47
CA GLN A 114 5.30 -0.20 8.26
C GLN A 114 4.02 -0.75 8.88
N ALA A 115 3.37 -1.69 8.17
CA ALA A 115 2.30 -2.47 8.76
C ALA A 115 2.88 -3.46 9.79
N VAL A 116 2.39 -3.40 11.02
CA VAL A 116 2.82 -4.28 12.13
C VAL A 116 1.79 -5.34 12.46
N GLN A 117 0.56 -5.14 12.01
CA GLN A 117 -0.53 -6.12 12.11
C GLN A 117 -1.42 -6.03 10.87
N GLY A 118 -1.67 -7.19 10.23
CA GLY A 118 -2.59 -7.30 9.11
C GLY A 118 -4.06 -7.10 9.46
N PRO A 119 -4.91 -7.10 8.44
CA PRO A 119 -4.69 -7.61 7.08
C PRO A 119 -3.84 -6.72 6.13
N ALA A 120 -3.57 -5.45 6.45
CA ALA A 120 -2.69 -4.63 5.64
C ALA A 120 -1.27 -5.21 5.60
N THR A 121 -0.64 -5.18 4.43
CA THR A 121 0.74 -5.66 4.20
C THR A 121 1.64 -4.58 3.60
N ALA A 122 1.08 -3.57 2.93
CA ALA A 122 1.83 -2.46 2.37
C ALA A 122 2.04 -1.36 3.40
N ALA A 123 3.21 -0.72 3.36
CA ALA A 123 3.51 0.44 4.19
C ALA A 123 2.62 1.64 3.84
N LEU A 124 2.44 2.53 4.81
CA LEU A 124 1.79 3.82 4.60
C LEU A 124 2.66 4.68 3.67
N PRO A 125 2.06 5.41 2.71
CA PRO A 125 2.79 6.40 1.94
C PRO A 125 3.35 7.50 2.85
N GLU A 126 4.64 7.77 2.71
CA GLU A 126 5.29 8.89 3.40
C GLU A 126 4.87 10.22 2.76
N VAL A 127 4.70 11.22 3.59
CA VAL A 127 4.34 12.57 3.18
C VAL A 127 5.46 13.52 3.63
N PRO A 128 5.99 14.36 2.73
CA PRO A 128 6.95 15.38 3.11
C PRO A 128 6.41 16.24 4.26
N ILE A 129 7.24 16.51 5.26
CA ILE A 129 6.87 17.35 6.39
C ILE A 129 8.03 18.26 6.78
N ARG A 130 7.70 19.48 7.19
CA ARG A 130 8.67 20.50 7.60
C ARG A 130 8.06 21.49 8.58
N VAL A 131 8.89 22.15 9.33
CA VAL A 131 8.50 23.33 10.11
C VAL A 131 8.75 24.58 9.26
N LYS A 132 7.72 25.36 9.02
CA LYS A 132 7.78 26.61 8.28
C LYS A 132 6.98 27.69 8.99
N GLY A 133 7.65 28.83 9.31
CA GLY A 133 6.99 29.90 10.04
C GLY A 133 6.42 29.50 11.39
N GLY A 134 7.10 28.58 12.11
CA GLY A 134 6.66 28.08 13.41
C GLY A 134 5.52 27.07 13.37
N LYS A 135 5.15 26.57 12.17
CA LYS A 135 4.07 25.60 11.99
C LYS A 135 4.56 24.33 11.28
N LEU A 136 3.93 23.22 11.58
CA LEU A 136 4.08 21.98 10.80
C LEU A 136 3.34 22.13 9.48
N VAL A 137 4.04 21.90 8.39
CA VAL A 137 3.48 21.90 7.03
C VAL A 137 3.79 20.56 6.38
N ALA A 138 2.75 19.81 6.02
CA ALA A 138 2.85 18.55 5.30
C ALA A 138 2.54 18.74 3.81
N GLY A 139 3.09 17.85 2.99
CA GLY A 139 2.90 17.86 1.54
C GLY A 139 4.04 18.51 0.77
N PRO A 140 3.95 18.52 -0.58
CA PRO A 140 5.00 19.03 -1.44
C PRO A 140 5.22 20.53 -1.25
N GLU A 141 6.43 20.99 -1.53
CA GLU A 141 6.69 22.41 -1.69
C GLU A 141 6.11 22.90 -3.02
N LYS A 142 5.59 24.13 -3.02
CA LYS A 142 5.19 24.81 -4.26
C LYS A 142 6.40 25.47 -4.89
#